data_fb4291f382c65f8b94d51231557cab00
#
_entry.id   fb4291f382c65f8b94d51231557cab00
#
_cell.length_a   1.000
_cell.length_b   1.000
_cell.length_c   1.000
_cell.angle_alpha   90.00
_cell.angle_beta   90.00
_cell.angle_gamma   90.00
#
_symmetry.space_group_name_H-M   'P 1'
#
loop_
_entity.id
_entity.type
_entity.pdbx_description
1 polymer ?
#
loop_
_entity_poly.entity_id
_entity_poly.type
_entity_poly.pdbx_seq_one_letter_code
_entity_poly.pdbx_strand_id
1 'polypeptide(L)'
;YLYRYDRRGRPVGVRRPGAQEVRYLYDDTDRPVFSQDGVQRRSGEWSYSIPDALGREVLRGTCKTLGGSNLAQSLLDGKTLVARYDGSSGDAGYAVLLDGQAVELAGGRFLSAQYYDSYDFLSRSEFSELGFENDPNYGKRYTGGDKSLHTGSIRTSLSPQQTVRMPEAYYYDLHGRLVQCNGRNHLGGKDRYLARYAFTG
;
A
#
# COMPACT_ATOMS: atom_id res chain seq x y z
N TYR A 1 -9.08 -24.05 -15.63
CA TYR A 1 -8.49 -23.52 -14.40
C TYR A 1 -8.07 -24.70 -13.51
N LEU A 2 -6.88 -24.64 -12.95
CA LEU A 2 -6.34 -25.63 -12.01
C LEU A 2 -5.99 -24.91 -10.72
N TYR A 3 -6.49 -25.41 -9.60
CA TYR A 3 -6.25 -24.85 -8.27
C TYR A 3 -5.50 -25.89 -7.42
N ARG A 4 -4.53 -25.41 -6.67
CA ARG A 4 -3.82 -26.21 -5.67
C ARG A 4 -4.02 -25.57 -4.32
N TYR A 5 -4.44 -26.36 -3.34
CA TYR A 5 -4.76 -25.92 -2.00
C TYR A 5 -3.77 -26.48 -0.97
N ASP A 6 -3.59 -25.77 0.13
CA ASP A 6 -2.88 -26.29 1.29
C ASP A 6 -3.81 -27.08 2.23
N ARG A 7 -3.26 -27.51 3.37
CA ARG A 7 -4.03 -28.27 4.37
C ARG A 7 -5.12 -27.42 5.09
N ARG A 8 -5.04 -26.09 5.03
CA ARG A 8 -6.04 -25.14 5.56
C ARG A 8 -7.12 -24.80 4.52
N GLY A 9 -7.04 -25.35 3.31
CA GLY A 9 -7.98 -25.07 2.21
C GLY A 9 -7.72 -23.74 1.48
N ARG A 10 -6.56 -23.10 1.68
CA ARG A 10 -6.20 -21.86 1.00
C ARG A 10 -5.61 -22.15 -0.38
N PRO A 11 -5.95 -21.40 -1.43
CA PRO A 11 -5.41 -21.59 -2.77
C PRO A 11 -3.95 -21.13 -2.86
N VAL A 12 -2.99 -22.06 -2.76
CA VAL A 12 -1.55 -21.79 -2.84
C VAL A 12 -1.01 -21.78 -4.28
N GLY A 13 -1.81 -22.17 -5.24
CA GLY A 13 -1.46 -22.11 -6.66
C GLY A 13 -2.70 -22.04 -7.54
N VAL A 14 -2.66 -21.15 -8.53
CA VAL A 14 -3.74 -20.98 -9.52
C VAL A 14 -3.13 -20.97 -10.92
N ARG A 15 -3.57 -21.88 -11.77
CA ARG A 15 -3.16 -21.95 -13.17
C ARG A 15 -4.34 -21.73 -14.11
N ARG A 16 -4.25 -20.70 -14.93
CA ARG A 16 -5.20 -20.43 -16.03
C ARG A 16 -4.79 -21.19 -17.28
N PRO A 17 -5.72 -21.51 -18.20
CA PRO A 17 -5.38 -22.08 -19.50
C PRO A 17 -4.35 -21.23 -20.23
N GLY A 18 -3.31 -21.88 -20.78
CA GLY A 18 -2.24 -21.19 -21.51
C GLY A 18 -1.25 -20.38 -20.67
N ALA A 19 -1.45 -20.27 -19.34
CA ALA A 19 -0.59 -19.50 -18.45
C ALA A 19 0.21 -20.40 -17.48
N GLN A 20 1.28 -19.86 -16.94
CA GLN A 20 2.00 -20.49 -15.83
C GLN A 20 1.23 -20.30 -14.51
N GLU A 21 1.46 -21.21 -13.55
CA GLU A 21 0.85 -21.12 -12.22
C GLU A 21 1.29 -19.82 -11.51
N VAL A 22 0.34 -19.10 -10.92
CA VAL A 22 0.60 -18.08 -9.91
C VAL A 22 0.60 -18.73 -8.54
N ARG A 23 1.61 -18.47 -7.73
CA ARG A 23 1.78 -19.01 -6.38
C ARG A 23 1.48 -17.94 -5.35
N TYR A 24 0.97 -18.36 -4.18
CA TYR A 24 0.65 -17.47 -3.06
C TYR A 24 1.30 -17.99 -1.78
N LEU A 25 1.77 -17.05 -0.93
CA LEU A 25 2.21 -17.32 0.42
C LEU A 25 1.31 -16.54 1.39
N TYR A 26 0.96 -17.17 2.50
CA TYR A 26 0.01 -16.67 3.47
C TYR A 26 0.67 -16.45 4.83
N ASP A 27 0.28 -15.39 5.51
CA ASP A 27 0.59 -15.22 6.93
C ASP A 27 -0.34 -16.11 7.79
N ASP A 28 -0.16 -16.10 9.10
CA ASP A 28 -0.96 -16.93 10.02
C ASP A 28 -2.42 -16.48 10.16
N THR A 29 -2.76 -15.29 9.69
CA THR A 29 -4.15 -14.78 9.64
C THR A 29 -4.88 -15.12 8.34
N ASP A 30 -4.35 -16.09 7.56
CA ASP A 30 -4.89 -16.56 6.27
C ASP A 30 -4.96 -15.48 5.17
N ARG A 31 -4.13 -14.43 5.28
CA ARG A 31 -4.02 -13.39 4.24
C ARG A 31 -2.92 -13.74 3.24
N PRO A 32 -3.19 -13.66 1.92
CA PRO A 32 -2.15 -13.80 0.91
C PRO A 32 -1.27 -12.54 0.90
N VAL A 33 -0.08 -12.64 1.47
CA VAL A 33 0.86 -11.50 1.60
C VAL A 33 1.91 -11.46 0.49
N PHE A 34 2.18 -12.60 -0.16
CA PHE A 34 3.05 -12.66 -1.34
C PHE A 34 2.41 -13.46 -2.46
N SER A 35 2.69 -13.04 -3.70
CA SER A 35 2.33 -13.77 -4.91
C SER A 35 3.49 -13.80 -5.89
N GLN A 36 3.57 -14.87 -6.71
CA GLN A 36 4.62 -15.03 -7.70
C GLN A 36 4.06 -15.64 -8.98
N ASP A 37 4.15 -14.92 -10.08
CA ASP A 37 3.82 -15.44 -11.40
C ASP A 37 5.01 -16.17 -12.07
N GLY A 38 4.79 -16.66 -13.30
CA GLY A 38 5.81 -17.40 -14.02
C GLY A 38 7.02 -16.58 -14.46
N VAL A 39 6.85 -15.27 -14.68
CA VAL A 39 7.94 -14.36 -15.04
C VAL A 39 8.78 -14.08 -13.80
N GLN A 40 8.13 -13.74 -12.71
CA GLN A 40 8.77 -13.48 -11.41
C GLN A 40 9.55 -14.68 -10.88
N ARG A 41 9.09 -15.93 -11.15
CA ARG A 41 9.86 -17.13 -10.78
C ARG A 41 11.24 -17.21 -11.41
N ARG A 42 11.39 -16.72 -12.65
CA ARG A 42 12.71 -16.74 -13.34
C ARG A 42 13.70 -15.76 -12.73
N SER A 43 13.19 -14.63 -12.21
CA SER A 43 14.03 -13.59 -11.56
C SER A 43 14.12 -13.76 -10.04
N GLY A 44 13.41 -14.74 -9.45
CA GLY A 44 13.30 -14.92 -7.99
C GLY A 44 12.52 -13.81 -7.30
N GLU A 45 11.76 -13.00 -8.04
CA GLU A 45 11.01 -11.88 -7.52
C GLU A 45 9.60 -12.30 -7.08
N TRP A 46 9.06 -11.64 -6.07
CA TRP A 46 7.69 -11.81 -5.56
C TRP A 46 7.01 -10.47 -5.46
N SER A 47 5.73 -10.42 -5.78
CA SER A 47 4.88 -9.29 -5.42
C SER A 47 4.45 -9.41 -3.98
N TYR A 48 4.47 -8.31 -3.23
CA TYR A 48 3.92 -8.26 -1.88
C TYR A 48 2.73 -7.30 -1.79
N SER A 49 1.80 -7.65 -0.89
CA SER A 49 0.70 -6.81 -0.43
C SER A 49 0.62 -6.97 1.09
N ILE A 50 1.12 -5.97 1.81
CA ILE A 50 1.25 -6.04 3.27
C ILE A 50 0.19 -5.17 3.90
N PRO A 51 -0.64 -5.73 4.80
CA PRO A 51 -1.66 -4.98 5.52
C PRO A 51 -1.09 -4.29 6.77
N ASP A 52 -1.88 -3.36 7.31
CA ASP A 52 -1.72 -2.87 8.68
C ASP A 52 -2.33 -3.87 9.71
N ALA A 53 -2.27 -3.50 11.00
CA ALA A 53 -2.84 -4.30 12.08
C ALA A 53 -4.37 -4.46 12.00
N LEU A 54 -5.07 -3.60 11.26
CA LEU A 54 -6.52 -3.68 11.02
C LEU A 54 -6.85 -4.50 9.75
N GLY A 55 -5.84 -5.00 9.04
CA GLY A 55 -6.02 -5.78 7.82
C GLY A 55 -6.21 -4.96 6.54
N ARG A 56 -6.08 -3.62 6.62
CA ARG A 56 -6.14 -2.75 5.42
C ARG A 56 -4.80 -2.83 4.69
N GLU A 57 -4.82 -3.04 3.39
CA GLU A 57 -3.59 -3.02 2.59
C GLU A 57 -2.94 -1.64 2.64
N VAL A 58 -1.69 -1.58 3.09
CA VAL A 58 -0.94 -0.33 3.20
C VAL A 58 0.33 -0.28 2.36
N LEU A 59 0.93 -1.42 2.04
CA LEU A 59 2.13 -1.47 1.20
C LEU A 59 1.99 -2.46 0.06
N ARG A 60 2.39 -2.04 -1.13
CA ARG A 60 2.59 -2.90 -2.31
C ARG A 60 3.95 -2.69 -2.94
N GLY A 61 4.48 -3.77 -3.48
CA GLY A 61 5.72 -3.74 -4.23
C GLY A 61 6.17 -5.11 -4.67
N THR A 62 7.46 -5.21 -5.01
CA THR A 62 8.12 -6.48 -5.29
C THR A 62 9.34 -6.62 -4.37
N CYS A 63 9.76 -7.86 -4.10
CA CYS A 63 10.98 -8.17 -3.37
C CYS A 63 11.50 -9.55 -3.77
N LYS A 64 12.74 -9.86 -3.39
CA LYS A 64 13.33 -11.20 -3.54
C LYS A 64 13.49 -11.89 -2.20
N THR A 65 13.72 -11.13 -1.14
CA THR A 65 13.95 -11.66 0.20
C THR A 65 13.13 -10.92 1.25
N LEU A 66 12.86 -11.59 2.36
CA LEU A 66 12.29 -11.04 3.57
C LEU A 66 13.25 -11.33 4.72
N GLY A 67 13.77 -10.30 5.40
CA GLY A 67 14.74 -10.43 6.47
C GLY A 67 16.00 -11.20 6.04
N GLY A 68 16.47 -10.99 4.80
CA GLY A 68 17.63 -11.67 4.24
C GLY A 68 17.38 -13.13 3.78
N SER A 69 16.19 -13.68 4.02
CA SER A 69 15.84 -15.07 3.65
C SER A 69 15.02 -15.12 2.36
N ASN A 70 15.20 -16.19 1.58
CA ASN A 70 14.34 -16.46 0.42
C ASN A 70 12.91 -16.75 0.86
N LEU A 71 11.95 -16.22 0.10
CA LEU A 71 10.53 -16.36 0.40
C LEU A 71 10.05 -17.81 0.21
N ALA A 72 9.48 -18.35 1.28
CA ALA A 72 8.84 -19.66 1.34
C ALA A 72 7.73 -19.64 2.40
N GLN A 73 6.74 -20.53 2.29
CA GLN A 73 5.64 -20.59 3.26
C GLN A 73 6.13 -20.85 4.68
N SER A 74 7.16 -21.67 4.86
CA SER A 74 7.76 -21.97 6.17
C SER A 74 8.33 -20.76 6.91
N LEU A 75 8.64 -19.66 6.20
CA LEU A 75 9.08 -18.41 6.82
C LEU A 75 7.93 -17.68 7.50
N LEU A 76 6.70 -17.89 7.03
CA LEU A 76 5.47 -17.21 7.46
C LEU A 76 4.58 -18.09 8.36
N ASP A 77 4.84 -19.40 8.42
CA ASP A 77 4.04 -20.32 9.22
C ASP A 77 4.06 -19.93 10.70
N GLY A 78 2.87 -19.76 11.29
CA GLY A 78 2.69 -19.31 12.67
C GLY A 78 3.07 -17.86 12.94
N LYS A 79 3.28 -17.04 11.89
CA LYS A 79 3.70 -15.64 12.04
C LYS A 79 2.77 -14.69 11.29
N THR A 80 2.54 -13.53 11.89
CA THR A 80 1.77 -12.44 11.28
C THR A 80 2.70 -11.45 10.61
N LEU A 81 2.38 -11.07 9.37
CA LEU A 81 3.11 -10.04 8.62
C LEU A 81 2.25 -8.78 8.51
N VAL A 82 2.72 -7.67 9.08
CA VAL A 82 2.02 -6.37 9.05
C VAL A 82 2.98 -5.23 8.78
N ALA A 83 2.45 -4.12 8.27
CA ALA A 83 3.18 -2.87 8.19
C ALA A 83 2.63 -1.87 9.22
N ARG A 84 3.53 -1.16 9.91
CA ARG A 84 3.20 -0.11 10.86
C ARG A 84 3.87 1.19 10.43
N TYR A 85 3.08 2.25 10.34
CA TYR A 85 3.62 3.57 10.07
C TYR A 85 4.42 4.08 11.28
N ASP A 86 5.67 4.52 11.05
CA ASP A 86 6.55 5.12 12.06
C ASP A 86 7.18 6.44 11.58
N GLY A 87 6.90 6.83 10.33
CA GLY A 87 7.37 8.05 9.69
C GLY A 87 8.77 7.99 9.10
N SER A 88 9.60 7.04 9.50
CA SER A 88 11.04 6.98 9.15
C SER A 88 11.44 5.73 8.38
N SER A 89 10.77 4.62 8.60
CA SER A 89 11.16 3.33 8.02
C SER A 89 10.75 3.21 6.54
N GLY A 90 11.56 2.47 5.80
CA GLY A 90 11.31 2.10 4.42
C GLY A 90 11.04 3.28 3.49
N ASP A 91 10.58 2.96 2.30
CA ASP A 91 10.31 3.95 1.24
C ASP A 91 9.11 4.87 1.50
N ALA A 92 8.20 4.48 2.39
CA ALA A 92 6.94 5.19 2.61
C ALA A 92 6.69 5.53 4.10
N GLY A 93 7.67 5.37 4.98
CA GLY A 93 7.53 5.58 6.42
C GLY A 93 6.86 4.41 7.15
N TYR A 94 6.86 3.22 6.55
CA TYR A 94 6.33 2.00 7.14
C TYR A 94 7.44 1.02 7.52
N ALA A 95 7.46 0.58 8.77
CA ALA A 95 8.19 -0.59 9.20
C ALA A 95 7.39 -1.85 8.86
N VAL A 96 8.03 -2.84 8.21
CA VAL A 96 7.44 -4.17 8.01
C VAL A 96 7.83 -5.05 9.19
N LEU A 97 6.83 -5.67 9.81
CA LEU A 97 6.99 -6.47 11.02
C LEU A 97 6.55 -7.91 10.75
N LEU A 98 7.44 -8.86 10.98
CA LEU A 98 7.13 -10.28 11.01
C LEU A 98 7.09 -10.72 12.47
N ASP A 99 5.91 -11.09 12.94
CA ASP A 99 5.65 -11.44 14.35
C ASP A 99 6.20 -10.38 15.33
N GLY A 100 5.95 -9.10 15.02
CA GLY A 100 6.39 -7.95 15.81
C GLY A 100 7.85 -7.53 15.64
N GLN A 101 8.68 -8.30 14.95
CA GLN A 101 10.08 -7.98 14.68
C GLN A 101 10.22 -7.26 13.33
N ALA A 102 10.95 -6.16 13.31
CA ALA A 102 11.21 -5.43 12.07
C ALA A 102 12.03 -6.28 11.08
N VAL A 103 11.56 -6.36 9.84
CA VAL A 103 12.22 -7.10 8.77
C VAL A 103 12.29 -6.26 7.50
N GLU A 104 13.33 -6.48 6.71
CA GLU A 104 13.53 -5.79 5.44
C GLU A 104 12.94 -6.59 4.26
N LEU A 105 12.32 -5.88 3.31
CA LEU A 105 11.97 -6.38 1.99
C LEU A 105 13.06 -5.93 1.01
N ALA A 106 13.87 -6.85 0.52
CA ALA A 106 15.01 -6.49 -0.32
C ALA A 106 14.93 -7.06 -1.74
N GLY A 107 15.66 -6.44 -2.66
CA GLY A 107 15.87 -6.91 -4.03
C GLY A 107 14.68 -6.68 -4.97
N GLY A 108 13.81 -5.71 -4.69
CA GLY A 108 12.67 -5.40 -5.52
C GLY A 108 12.38 -3.90 -5.62
N ARG A 109 11.12 -3.55 -5.85
CA ARG A 109 10.67 -2.17 -6.04
C ARG A 109 9.44 -1.86 -5.22
N PHE A 110 9.43 -0.68 -4.59
CA PHE A 110 8.24 -0.10 -4.01
C PHE A 110 7.27 0.36 -5.11
N LEU A 111 5.99 0.03 -5.00
CA LEU A 111 4.96 0.40 -5.97
C LEU A 111 3.94 1.37 -5.40
N SER A 112 3.45 1.13 -4.19
CA SER A 112 2.49 2.05 -3.57
C SER A 112 2.43 1.91 -2.05
N ALA A 113 2.02 3.00 -1.40
CA ALA A 113 1.57 3.00 -0.01
C ALA A 113 0.22 3.70 0.13
N GLN A 114 -0.54 3.28 1.13
CA GLN A 114 -1.81 3.90 1.52
C GLN A 114 -1.68 4.36 2.98
N TYR A 115 -2.21 5.55 3.28
CA TYR A 115 -2.19 6.14 4.63
C TYR A 115 -3.61 6.29 5.16
N TYR A 116 -3.79 5.98 6.43
CA TYR A 116 -5.08 6.01 7.10
C TYR A 116 -4.98 6.70 8.45
N ASP A 117 -6.09 7.18 8.97
CA ASP A 117 -6.30 7.59 10.36
C ASP A 117 -5.58 8.86 10.81
N SER A 118 -4.54 9.33 10.13
CA SER A 118 -3.79 10.53 10.47
C SER A 118 -3.21 11.21 9.22
N TYR A 119 -2.61 12.39 9.44
CA TYR A 119 -1.87 13.13 8.41
C TYR A 119 -0.38 13.28 8.76
N ASP A 120 0.16 12.41 9.61
CA ASP A 120 1.56 12.45 10.04
C ASP A 120 2.52 12.33 8.85
N PHE A 121 2.09 11.63 7.79
CA PHE A 121 2.85 11.47 6.54
C PHE A 121 3.11 12.80 5.80
N LEU A 122 2.33 13.86 6.06
CA LEU A 122 2.57 15.18 5.46
C LEU A 122 3.90 15.80 5.87
N SER A 123 4.50 15.34 6.96
CA SER A 123 5.84 15.75 7.38
C SER A 123 6.97 15.24 6.46
N ARG A 124 6.69 14.27 5.63
CA ARG A 124 7.66 13.71 4.68
C ARG A 124 7.81 14.62 3.46
N SER A 125 9.05 14.70 2.94
CA SER A 125 9.41 15.60 1.84
C SER A 125 8.61 15.40 0.56
N GLU A 126 8.22 14.15 0.24
CA GLU A 126 7.40 13.84 -0.92
C GLU A 126 5.99 14.43 -0.88
N PHE A 127 5.47 14.72 0.32
CA PHE A 127 4.17 15.36 0.53
C PHE A 127 4.25 16.87 0.76
N SER A 128 5.42 17.47 0.61
CA SER A 128 5.57 18.94 0.74
C SER A 128 4.55 19.63 -0.17
N GLU A 129 3.89 20.68 0.34
CA GLU A 129 2.87 21.49 -0.36
C GLU A 129 1.54 20.73 -0.67
N LEU A 130 1.32 19.54 -0.15
CA LEU A 130 0.05 18.82 -0.32
C LEU A 130 -0.91 19.02 0.87
N GLY A 131 -0.58 19.91 1.81
CA GLY A 131 -1.46 20.26 2.92
C GLY A 131 -2.83 20.81 2.47
N PHE A 132 -3.81 20.79 3.39
CA PHE A 132 -5.12 21.36 3.13
C PHE A 132 -5.01 22.87 2.90
N GLU A 133 -5.63 23.35 1.83
CA GLU A 133 -5.74 24.77 1.51
C GLU A 133 -7.20 25.21 1.64
N ASN A 134 -7.47 26.16 2.53
CA ASN A 134 -8.82 26.66 2.71
C ASN A 134 -9.27 27.52 1.52
N ASP A 135 -10.41 27.16 0.92
CA ASP A 135 -11.07 27.93 -0.12
C ASP A 135 -12.51 28.20 0.32
N PRO A 136 -12.95 29.48 0.46
CA PRO A 136 -14.27 29.80 0.96
C PRO A 136 -15.43 29.35 0.09
N ASN A 137 -15.16 29.02 -1.18
CA ASN A 137 -16.17 28.56 -2.14
C ASN A 137 -16.43 27.04 -2.06
N TYR A 138 -15.58 26.30 -1.35
CA TYR A 138 -15.62 24.83 -1.28
C TYR A 138 -15.80 24.31 0.14
N GLY A 139 -15.84 22.99 0.28
CA GLY A 139 -16.04 22.33 1.56
C GLY A 139 -14.87 22.56 2.52
N LYS A 140 -15.18 22.68 3.81
CA LYS A 140 -14.20 22.82 4.88
C LYS A 140 -13.74 21.44 5.36
N ARG A 141 -12.45 21.32 5.65
CA ARG A 141 -11.91 20.13 6.31
C ARG A 141 -12.42 20.07 7.74
N TYR A 142 -12.85 18.87 8.15
CA TYR A 142 -13.07 18.53 9.55
C TYR A 142 -11.80 17.94 10.16
N THR A 143 -11.39 18.42 11.33
CA THR A 143 -10.14 18.01 11.99
C THR A 143 -10.36 17.12 13.22
N GLY A 144 -11.60 16.81 13.56
CA GLY A 144 -11.97 16.09 14.80
C GLY A 144 -12.11 14.57 14.67
N GLY A 145 -11.89 13.97 13.48
CA GLY A 145 -12.12 12.54 13.32
C GLY A 145 -11.57 11.98 12.02
N ASP A 146 -10.25 11.77 11.98
CA ASP A 146 -9.58 11.18 10.81
C ASP A 146 -9.59 9.63 10.86
N LYS A 147 -10.14 9.02 11.94
CA LYS A 147 -10.16 7.56 12.13
C LYS A 147 -10.98 6.87 11.05
N SER A 148 -10.44 5.78 10.53
CA SER A 148 -10.99 4.97 9.43
C SER A 148 -11.01 5.66 8.07
N LEU A 149 -10.51 6.89 7.95
CA LEU A 149 -10.42 7.58 6.68
C LEU A 149 -9.12 7.22 5.95
N HIS A 150 -9.21 7.08 4.64
CA HIS A 150 -8.06 6.98 3.75
C HIS A 150 -7.52 8.39 3.50
N THR A 151 -6.43 8.76 4.18
CA THR A 151 -5.95 10.16 4.26
C THR A 151 -4.90 10.49 3.20
N GLY A 152 -4.24 9.50 2.61
CA GLY A 152 -3.28 9.74 1.55
C GLY A 152 -2.75 8.47 0.88
N SER A 153 -2.04 8.65 -0.21
CA SER A 153 -1.38 7.57 -0.93
C SER A 153 -0.08 8.03 -1.59
N ILE A 154 0.79 7.07 -1.89
CA ILE A 154 1.88 7.22 -2.86
C ILE A 154 1.72 6.12 -3.89
N ARG A 155 1.81 6.47 -5.16
CA ARG A 155 1.93 5.52 -6.28
C ARG A 155 3.22 5.78 -7.03
N THR A 156 3.89 4.71 -7.46
CA THR A 156 5.13 4.79 -8.24
C THR A 156 4.85 4.48 -9.69
N SER A 157 5.30 5.33 -10.59
CA SER A 157 5.25 5.07 -12.03
C SER A 157 6.16 3.90 -12.39
N LEU A 158 5.69 3.01 -13.27
CA LEU A 158 6.47 1.89 -13.80
C LEU A 158 7.19 2.24 -15.12
N SER A 159 7.38 3.54 -15.41
CA SER A 159 8.12 3.94 -16.62
C SER A 159 9.55 3.40 -16.59
N PRO A 160 10.03 2.79 -17.69
CA PRO A 160 11.41 2.32 -17.79
C PRO A 160 12.44 3.45 -17.73
N GLN A 161 12.04 4.67 -18.12
CA GLN A 161 12.94 5.82 -18.23
C GLN A 161 13.12 6.56 -16.91
N GLN A 162 12.08 6.58 -16.08
CA GLN A 162 12.13 7.32 -14.81
C GLN A 162 11.13 6.76 -13.80
N THR A 163 11.61 6.52 -12.58
CA THR A 163 10.75 6.22 -11.44
C THR A 163 10.22 7.54 -10.87
N VAL A 164 8.92 7.76 -10.99
CA VAL A 164 8.26 8.94 -10.44
C VAL A 164 7.28 8.51 -9.37
N ARG A 165 7.37 9.14 -8.19
CA ARG A 165 6.40 8.98 -7.10
C ARG A 165 5.33 10.05 -7.22
N MET A 166 4.08 9.62 -7.14
CA MET A 166 2.88 10.46 -7.22
C MET A 166 2.16 10.39 -5.87
N PRO A 167 2.52 11.25 -4.91
CA PRO A 167 1.83 11.36 -3.63
C PRO A 167 0.51 12.09 -3.80
N GLU A 168 -0.49 11.68 -2.99
CA GLU A 168 -1.80 12.32 -2.88
C GLU A 168 -2.22 12.43 -1.41
N ALA A 169 -2.89 13.52 -1.05
CA ALA A 169 -3.47 13.74 0.27
C ALA A 169 -4.96 14.05 0.12
N TYR A 170 -5.80 13.40 0.93
CA TYR A 170 -7.26 13.46 0.87
C TYR A 170 -7.83 14.12 2.11
N TYR A 171 -8.74 15.07 1.95
CA TYR A 171 -9.32 15.85 3.05
C TYR A 171 -10.84 15.75 3.03
N TYR A 172 -11.41 15.59 4.20
CA TYR A 172 -12.81 15.22 4.37
C TYR A 172 -13.55 16.25 5.23
N ASP A 173 -14.87 16.39 4.99
CA ASP A 173 -15.77 17.16 5.84
C ASP A 173 -16.23 16.37 7.08
N LEU A 174 -17.09 16.99 7.90
CA LEU A 174 -17.68 16.38 9.10
C LEU A 174 -18.45 15.07 8.81
N HIS A 175 -18.93 14.89 7.59
CA HIS A 175 -19.68 13.70 7.17
C HIS A 175 -18.82 12.65 6.50
N GLY A 176 -17.47 12.80 6.51
CA GLY A 176 -16.53 11.89 5.84
C GLY A 176 -16.57 11.97 4.30
N ARG A 177 -17.10 13.05 3.72
CA ARG A 177 -17.13 13.27 2.26
C ARG A 177 -15.85 13.99 1.84
N LEU A 178 -15.23 13.55 0.74
CA LEU A 178 -14.00 14.14 0.21
C LEU A 178 -14.24 15.57 -0.27
N VAL A 179 -13.62 16.56 0.36
CA VAL A 179 -13.75 17.98 -0.01
C VAL A 179 -12.52 18.51 -0.74
N GLN A 180 -11.36 17.90 -0.55
CA GLN A 180 -10.15 18.28 -1.27
C GLN A 180 -9.25 17.05 -1.45
N CYS A 181 -8.61 16.97 -2.63
CA CYS A 181 -7.50 16.08 -2.89
C CYS A 181 -6.37 16.90 -3.51
N ASN A 182 -5.19 16.85 -2.89
CA ASN A 182 -3.97 17.46 -3.41
C ASN A 182 -3.00 16.37 -3.80
N GLY A 183 -2.41 16.45 -4.99
CA GLY A 183 -1.48 15.44 -5.48
C GLY A 183 -0.40 16.00 -6.38
N ARG A 184 0.63 15.18 -6.62
CA ARG A 184 1.62 15.43 -7.68
C ARG A 184 1.41 14.43 -8.81
N ASN A 185 1.40 14.93 -10.04
CA ASN A 185 1.29 14.09 -11.22
C ASN A 185 2.67 13.60 -11.71
N HIS A 186 2.65 12.74 -12.72
CA HIS A 186 3.87 12.14 -13.29
C HIS A 186 4.80 13.15 -13.97
N LEU A 187 4.33 14.36 -14.27
CA LEU A 187 5.12 15.47 -14.83
C LEU A 187 5.70 16.38 -13.74
N GLY A 188 5.44 16.07 -12.47
CA GLY A 188 5.89 16.87 -11.30
C GLY A 188 4.98 18.05 -10.99
N GLY A 189 3.90 18.26 -11.76
CA GLY A 189 2.90 19.29 -11.51
C GLY A 189 2.02 18.94 -10.30
N LYS A 190 1.46 19.98 -9.64
CA LYS A 190 0.49 19.84 -8.56
C LYS A 190 -0.92 19.83 -9.14
N ASP A 191 -1.67 18.78 -8.83
CA ASP A 191 -3.09 18.66 -9.15
C ASP A 191 -3.91 18.86 -7.88
N ARG A 192 -5.02 19.58 -7.99
CA ARG A 192 -5.94 19.81 -6.90
C ARG A 192 -7.38 19.58 -7.34
N TYR A 193 -8.08 18.72 -6.60
CA TYR A 193 -9.53 18.54 -6.70
C TYR A 193 -10.19 19.22 -5.50
N LEU A 194 -11.28 19.96 -5.77
CA LEU A 194 -12.09 20.63 -4.75
C LEU A 194 -13.55 20.26 -4.94
N ALA A 195 -14.23 19.97 -3.83
CA ALA A 195 -15.66 19.64 -3.86
C ALA A 195 -16.45 20.46 -2.83
N ARG A 196 -17.69 20.78 -3.19
CA ARG A 196 -18.69 21.35 -2.31
C ARG A 196 -19.98 20.53 -2.45
N TYR A 197 -20.51 20.13 -1.33
CA TYR A 197 -21.76 19.37 -1.29
C TYR A 197 -22.91 20.29 -0.90
N ALA A 198 -24.00 20.25 -1.68
CA ALA A 198 -25.25 20.89 -1.34
C ALA A 198 -26.07 20.01 -0.38
N PHE A 199 -27.04 20.59 0.31
CA PHE A 199 -27.92 19.88 1.26
C PHE A 199 -28.76 18.79 0.58
N THR A 200 -28.99 18.89 -0.72
CA THR A 200 -29.86 18.00 -1.51
C THR A 200 -29.12 16.84 -2.22
N GLY A 201 -27.87 16.62 -1.97
CA GLY A 201 -27.14 15.50 -2.59
C GLY A 201 -25.65 15.64 -2.59
#